data_366249dd127a17c4a9378fcb1f11ac35
#
_entry.id   366249dd127a17c4a9378fcb1f11ac35
#
_cell.length_a   1.000
_cell.length_b   1.000
_cell.length_c   1.000
_cell.angle_alpha   90.00
_cell.angle_beta   90.00
_cell.angle_gamma   90.00
#
_symmetry.space_group_name_H-M   'P 1'
#
loop_
_entity.id
_entity.type
_entity.pdbx_description
1 polymer ?
#
loop_
_entity_poly.entity_id
_entity_poly.type
_entity_poly.pdbx_seq_one_letter_code
_entity_poly.pdbx_strand_id
1 'polypeptide(L)'
;MIFGTVEDSVMDCAVLYFVITALSYPFLGMYNAGAAIFRSVCNSKVSMNISILMNVINVAGNALFVFVFKWSVAGVALSTALSRVAAGIVMTVLVCGKTNPIRIDHIKYFVPDWIYIKKILTIGIPSGIENGMFQIGKLMVVSMVATFGTASTAANSVGYTVIDFANIPASSMGLALITVVGQ
;
A
#
# COMPACT_ATOMS: atom_id res chain seq x y z
N MET A 1 9.12 26.03 -0.80
CA MET A 1 8.10 25.26 -1.52
C MET A 1 8.83 24.29 -2.44
N ILE A 2 8.60 22.97 -2.28
CA ILE A 2 9.41 21.91 -2.93
C ILE A 2 9.07 21.78 -4.43
N PHE A 3 7.86 22.13 -4.81
CA PHE A 3 7.41 22.15 -6.20
C PHE A 3 7.06 23.60 -6.55
N GLY A 4 7.82 24.20 -7.47
CA GLY A 4 7.60 25.58 -7.93
C GLY A 4 6.14 25.82 -8.32
N THR A 5 5.84 26.85 -9.03
CA THR A 5 4.48 27.25 -9.45
C THR A 5 3.72 26.12 -10.16
N VAL A 6 3.04 25.27 -9.37
CA VAL A 6 2.07 24.30 -9.89
C VAL A 6 0.74 25.04 -10.04
N GLU A 7 0.04 24.86 -11.16
CA GLU A 7 -1.29 25.41 -11.37
C GLU A 7 -2.23 25.01 -10.21
N ASP A 8 -3.02 25.96 -9.72
CA ASP A 8 -3.94 25.74 -8.59
C ASP A 8 -4.89 24.55 -8.83
N SER A 9 -5.32 24.36 -10.06
CA SER A 9 -6.15 23.23 -10.49
C SER A 9 -5.50 21.86 -10.26
N VAL A 10 -4.19 21.76 -10.46
CA VAL A 10 -3.42 20.53 -10.24
C VAL A 10 -3.20 20.29 -8.75
N MET A 11 -3.00 21.37 -7.99
CA MET A 11 -2.86 21.29 -6.54
C MET A 11 -4.14 20.77 -5.88
N ASP A 12 -5.30 21.30 -6.26
CA ASP A 12 -6.59 20.86 -5.74
C ASP A 12 -6.86 19.39 -6.05
N CYS A 13 -6.55 18.93 -7.26
CA CYS A 13 -6.65 17.53 -7.63
C CYS A 13 -5.70 16.64 -6.81
N ALA A 14 -4.48 17.11 -6.55
CA ALA A 14 -3.50 16.36 -5.75
C ALA A 14 -3.92 16.26 -4.29
N VAL A 15 -4.43 17.33 -3.71
CA VAL A 15 -4.95 17.35 -2.32
C VAL A 15 -6.16 16.43 -2.19
N LEU A 16 -7.11 16.47 -3.13
CA LEU A 16 -8.27 15.59 -3.15
C LEU A 16 -7.86 14.11 -3.22
N TYR A 17 -6.93 13.78 -4.12
CA TYR A 17 -6.37 12.44 -4.23
C TYR A 17 -5.73 11.97 -2.93
N PHE A 18 -4.92 12.84 -2.32
CA PHE A 18 -4.22 12.55 -1.09
C PHE A 18 -5.17 12.29 0.08
N VAL A 19 -6.20 13.13 0.26
CA VAL A 19 -7.18 12.98 1.34
C VAL A 19 -7.96 11.68 1.20
N ILE A 20 -8.48 11.37 0.00
CA ILE A 20 -9.21 10.13 -0.26
C ILE A 20 -8.33 8.91 0.00
N THR A 21 -7.09 8.96 -0.47
CA THR A 21 -6.13 7.87 -0.28
C THR A 21 -5.73 7.72 1.18
N ALA A 22 -5.54 8.81 1.91
CA ALA A 22 -5.21 8.79 3.34
C ALA A 22 -6.31 8.12 4.18
N LEU A 23 -7.58 8.37 3.87
CA LEU A 23 -8.72 7.71 4.53
C LEU A 23 -8.73 6.18 4.31
N SER A 24 -8.10 5.69 3.24
CA SER A 24 -8.00 4.25 2.97
C SER A 24 -6.85 3.54 3.70
N TYR A 25 -5.89 4.28 4.28
CA TYR A 25 -4.73 3.67 4.96
C TYR A 25 -5.06 2.75 6.14
N PRO A 26 -6.05 3.02 7.00
CA PRO A 26 -6.44 2.08 8.05
C PRO A 26 -6.83 0.70 7.49
N PHE A 27 -7.58 0.67 6.40
CA PHE A 27 -7.98 -0.58 5.74
C PHE A 27 -6.79 -1.28 5.09
N LEU A 28 -5.86 -0.53 4.51
CA LEU A 28 -4.60 -1.07 3.99
C LEU A 28 -3.76 -1.66 5.12
N GLY A 29 -3.73 -1.02 6.30
CA GLY A 29 -3.08 -1.55 7.50
C GLY A 29 -3.69 -2.88 7.94
N MET A 30 -5.02 -2.98 7.98
CA MET A 30 -5.74 -4.23 8.30
C MET A 30 -5.43 -5.34 7.29
N TYR A 31 -5.41 -5.00 5.99
CA TYR A 31 -5.00 -5.94 4.94
C TYR A 31 -3.57 -6.43 5.15
N ASN A 32 -2.61 -5.55 5.38
CA ASN A 32 -1.20 -5.91 5.57
C ASN A 32 -0.98 -6.76 6.83
N ALA A 33 -1.66 -6.44 7.93
CA ALA A 33 -1.61 -7.24 9.16
C ALA A 33 -2.17 -8.65 8.93
N GLY A 34 -3.33 -8.78 8.31
CA GLY A 34 -3.91 -10.07 7.97
C GLY A 34 -3.04 -10.87 6.98
N ALA A 35 -2.47 -10.21 5.98
CA ALA A 35 -1.55 -10.85 5.05
C ALA A 35 -0.27 -11.35 5.72
N ALA A 36 0.24 -10.65 6.73
CA ALA A 36 1.37 -11.10 7.54
C ALA A 36 1.00 -12.35 8.36
N ILE A 37 -0.20 -12.39 8.97
CA ILE A 37 -0.71 -13.54 9.69
C ILE A 37 -0.80 -14.78 8.77
N PHE A 38 -1.41 -14.64 7.58
CA PHE A 38 -1.51 -15.76 6.65
C PHE A 38 -0.15 -16.24 6.13
N ARG A 39 0.80 -15.34 5.96
CA ARG A 39 2.18 -15.70 5.58
C ARG A 39 2.91 -16.44 6.68
N SER A 40 2.75 -16.04 7.94
CA SER A 40 3.38 -16.73 9.07
C SER A 40 2.86 -18.15 9.29
N VAL A 41 1.64 -18.46 8.82
CA VAL A 41 1.04 -19.82 8.84
C VAL A 41 1.29 -20.59 7.54
N CYS A 42 2.18 -20.09 6.67
CA CYS A 42 2.50 -20.68 5.36
C CYS A 42 1.32 -20.78 4.38
N ASN A 43 0.24 -20.03 4.62
CA ASN A 43 -0.92 -19.98 3.74
C ASN A 43 -0.89 -18.71 2.86
N SER A 44 0.20 -18.52 2.14
CA SER A 44 0.40 -17.34 1.26
C SER A 44 -0.62 -17.27 0.11
N LYS A 45 -1.28 -18.40 -0.22
CA LYS A 45 -2.31 -18.44 -1.28
C LYS A 45 -3.49 -17.51 -0.99
N VAL A 46 -3.90 -17.41 0.28
CA VAL A 46 -5.00 -16.52 0.67
C VAL A 46 -4.61 -15.06 0.45
N SER A 47 -3.43 -14.67 0.92
CA SER A 47 -2.92 -13.31 0.72
C SER A 47 -2.78 -12.96 -0.77
N MET A 48 -2.29 -13.90 -1.58
CA MET A 48 -2.17 -13.74 -3.03
C MET A 48 -3.54 -13.52 -3.69
N ASN A 49 -4.53 -14.38 -3.39
CA ASN A 49 -5.86 -14.28 -3.98
C ASN A 49 -6.55 -12.95 -3.66
N ILE A 50 -6.41 -12.47 -2.43
CA ILE A 50 -6.98 -11.16 -2.02
C ILE A 50 -6.24 -10.02 -2.72
N SER A 51 -4.92 -10.12 -2.88
CA SER A 51 -4.15 -9.14 -3.65
C SER A 51 -4.60 -9.07 -5.11
N ILE A 52 -4.83 -10.22 -5.74
CA ILE A 52 -5.38 -10.28 -7.10
C ILE A 52 -6.78 -9.65 -7.14
N LEU A 53 -7.66 -10.00 -6.20
CA LEU A 53 -9.00 -9.42 -6.10
C LEU A 53 -8.95 -7.90 -5.94
N MET A 54 -8.07 -7.38 -5.07
CA MET A 54 -7.86 -5.95 -4.89
C MET A 54 -7.44 -5.26 -6.19
N ASN A 55 -6.51 -5.86 -6.94
CA ASN A 55 -6.06 -5.33 -8.22
C ASN A 55 -7.15 -5.37 -9.29
N VAL A 56 -7.93 -6.44 -9.36
CA VAL A 56 -9.07 -6.56 -10.31
C VAL A 56 -10.12 -5.48 -10.01
N ILE A 57 -10.47 -5.28 -8.75
CA ILE A 57 -11.42 -4.23 -8.34
C ILE A 57 -10.85 -2.84 -8.69
N ASN A 58 -9.55 -2.63 -8.46
CA ASN A 58 -8.90 -1.35 -8.77
C ASN A 58 -8.91 -1.06 -10.27
N VAL A 59 -8.51 -2.03 -11.10
CA VAL A 59 -8.48 -1.88 -12.57
C VAL A 59 -9.90 -1.68 -13.13
N ALA A 60 -10.86 -2.50 -12.70
CA ALA A 60 -12.25 -2.40 -13.14
C ALA A 60 -12.86 -1.06 -12.67
N GLY A 61 -12.61 -0.64 -11.44
CA GLY A 61 -13.04 0.64 -10.91
C GLY A 61 -12.43 1.82 -11.66
N ASN A 62 -11.12 1.79 -11.93
CA ASN A 62 -10.47 2.82 -12.73
C ASN A 62 -11.08 2.92 -14.13
N ALA A 63 -11.30 1.78 -14.79
CA ALA A 63 -11.93 1.75 -16.09
C ALA A 63 -13.35 2.36 -16.05
N LEU A 64 -14.14 1.98 -15.07
CA LEU A 64 -15.51 2.46 -14.91
C LEU A 64 -15.57 3.96 -14.59
N PHE A 65 -14.81 4.43 -13.61
CA PHE A 65 -14.84 5.84 -13.19
C PHE A 65 -14.23 6.79 -14.23
N VAL A 66 -13.17 6.35 -14.92
CA VAL A 66 -12.50 7.19 -15.93
C VAL A 66 -13.25 7.18 -17.26
N PHE A 67 -13.66 6.02 -17.77
CA PHE A 67 -14.27 5.93 -19.11
C PHE A 67 -15.77 6.18 -19.11
N VAL A 68 -16.49 5.68 -18.09
CA VAL A 68 -17.98 5.81 -18.05
C VAL A 68 -18.39 7.12 -17.36
N PHE A 69 -17.88 7.38 -16.15
CA PHE A 69 -18.25 8.58 -15.40
C PHE A 69 -17.42 9.81 -15.76
N LYS A 70 -16.33 9.65 -16.53
CA LYS A 70 -15.39 10.73 -16.90
C LYS A 70 -14.86 11.52 -15.70
N TRP A 71 -14.81 10.87 -14.54
CA TRP A 71 -14.18 11.43 -13.36
C TRP A 71 -12.67 11.27 -13.49
N SER A 72 -11.95 12.38 -13.68
CA SER A 72 -10.51 12.41 -13.87
C SER A 72 -9.76 11.81 -12.64
N VAL A 73 -9.08 12.62 -11.89
CA VAL A 73 -8.24 12.22 -10.73
C VAL A 73 -9.08 11.68 -9.56
N ALA A 74 -10.27 12.27 -9.32
CA ALA A 74 -11.17 11.84 -8.25
C ALA A 74 -11.64 10.39 -8.44
N GLY A 75 -11.92 9.98 -9.68
CA GLY A 75 -12.35 8.61 -9.98
C GLY A 75 -11.28 7.58 -9.68
N VAL A 76 -10.02 7.86 -10.03
CA VAL A 76 -8.88 6.99 -9.73
C VAL A 76 -8.63 6.88 -8.21
N ALA A 77 -8.73 8.01 -7.50
CA ALA A 77 -8.60 8.04 -6.04
C ALA A 77 -9.68 7.18 -5.35
N LEU A 78 -10.94 7.33 -5.80
CA LEU A 78 -12.07 6.59 -5.24
C LEU A 78 -11.94 5.09 -5.53
N SER A 79 -11.57 4.70 -6.75
CA SER A 79 -11.32 3.30 -7.11
C SER A 79 -10.24 2.68 -6.22
N THR A 80 -9.16 3.41 -5.98
CA THR A 80 -8.06 2.96 -5.11
C THR A 80 -8.54 2.82 -3.66
N ALA A 81 -9.33 3.75 -3.15
CA ALA A 81 -9.90 3.67 -1.80
C ALA A 81 -10.84 2.48 -1.67
N LEU A 82 -11.77 2.31 -2.61
CA LEU A 82 -12.73 1.19 -2.60
C LEU A 82 -12.05 -0.18 -2.66
N SER A 83 -11.03 -0.33 -3.51
CA SER A 83 -10.29 -1.59 -3.61
C SER A 83 -9.56 -1.94 -2.30
N ARG A 84 -8.99 -0.94 -1.62
CA ARG A 84 -8.32 -1.12 -0.31
C ARG A 84 -9.32 -1.44 0.80
N VAL A 85 -10.45 -0.76 0.83
CA VAL A 85 -11.54 -1.02 1.79
C VAL A 85 -12.06 -2.45 1.60
N ALA A 86 -12.37 -2.85 0.37
CA ALA A 86 -12.81 -4.21 0.06
C ALA A 86 -11.78 -5.25 0.49
N ALA A 87 -10.50 -5.07 0.14
CA ALA A 87 -9.44 -5.98 0.53
C ALA A 87 -9.26 -6.06 2.06
N GLY A 88 -9.32 -4.93 2.77
CA GLY A 88 -9.23 -4.87 4.23
C GLY A 88 -10.38 -5.62 4.91
N ILE A 89 -11.62 -5.42 4.45
CA ILE A 89 -12.79 -6.10 4.98
C ILE A 89 -12.71 -7.61 4.72
N VAL A 90 -12.44 -8.02 3.47
CA VAL A 90 -12.34 -9.45 3.11
C VAL A 90 -11.24 -10.13 3.91
N MET A 91 -10.07 -9.49 4.03
CA MET A 91 -8.97 -10.03 4.83
C MET A 91 -9.36 -10.22 6.29
N THR A 92 -10.00 -9.22 6.89
CA THR A 92 -10.44 -9.29 8.30
C THR A 92 -11.47 -10.40 8.51
N VAL A 93 -12.45 -10.54 7.61
CA VAL A 93 -13.43 -11.62 7.67
C VAL A 93 -12.77 -13.00 7.58
N LEU A 94 -11.76 -13.13 6.72
CA LEU A 94 -11.04 -14.39 6.58
C LEU A 94 -10.16 -14.71 7.80
N VAL A 95 -9.51 -13.71 8.39
CA VAL A 95 -8.74 -13.91 9.64
C VAL A 95 -9.65 -14.33 10.80
N CYS A 96 -10.86 -13.78 10.87
CA CYS A 96 -11.88 -14.15 11.88
C CYS A 96 -12.61 -15.45 11.54
N GLY A 97 -12.40 -16.02 10.36
CA GLY A 97 -13.10 -17.22 9.87
C GLY A 97 -12.72 -18.48 10.63
N LYS A 98 -13.69 -19.37 10.82
CA LYS A 98 -13.55 -20.62 11.62
C LYS A 98 -12.60 -21.67 11.01
N THR A 99 -12.17 -21.49 9.77
CA THR A 99 -11.41 -22.48 9.00
C THR A 99 -9.89 -22.32 9.13
N ASN A 100 -9.42 -21.29 9.82
CA ASN A 100 -7.99 -21.00 9.92
C ASN A 100 -7.37 -21.62 11.19
N PRO A 101 -6.11 -22.10 11.10
CA PRO A 101 -5.37 -22.61 12.25
C PRO A 101 -5.09 -21.53 13.32
N ILE A 102 -5.03 -20.28 12.92
CA ILE A 102 -5.00 -19.13 13.85
C ILE A 102 -6.37 -18.46 13.78
N ARG A 103 -7.14 -18.60 14.85
CA ARG A 103 -8.48 -18.06 14.98
C ARG A 103 -8.50 -17.02 16.09
N ILE A 104 -9.03 -15.85 15.79
CA ILE A 104 -9.36 -14.85 16.80
C ILE A 104 -10.79 -15.15 17.28
N ASP A 105 -10.90 -15.99 18.31
CA ASP A 105 -12.20 -16.47 18.80
C ASP A 105 -13.05 -15.40 19.48
N HIS A 106 -12.42 -14.40 20.06
CA HIS A 106 -13.11 -13.34 20.79
C HIS A 106 -12.45 -11.99 20.59
N ILE A 107 -12.90 -11.24 19.60
CA ILE A 107 -12.58 -9.80 19.45
C ILE A 107 -12.90 -9.02 20.75
N LYS A 108 -13.84 -9.55 21.55
CA LYS A 108 -14.30 -8.94 22.80
C LYS A 108 -13.24 -8.99 23.94
N TYR A 109 -12.25 -9.88 23.83
CA TYR A 109 -11.15 -10.02 24.80
C TYR A 109 -9.82 -9.50 24.24
N PHE A 110 -9.87 -8.61 23.26
CA PHE A 110 -8.66 -7.99 22.73
C PHE A 110 -8.06 -7.04 23.77
N VAL A 111 -7.35 -7.62 24.71
CA VAL A 111 -6.52 -6.84 25.66
C VAL A 111 -5.18 -6.61 24.97
N PRO A 112 -4.83 -5.37 24.63
CA PRO A 112 -3.54 -5.08 24.04
C PRO A 112 -2.43 -5.41 25.05
N ASP A 113 -1.65 -6.46 24.77
CA ASP A 113 -0.51 -6.83 25.59
C ASP A 113 0.69 -5.95 25.21
N TRP A 114 1.08 -5.11 26.15
CA TRP A 114 2.16 -4.14 25.98
C TRP A 114 3.51 -4.79 25.66
N ILE A 115 3.73 -6.02 26.07
CA ILE A 115 4.95 -6.77 25.79
C ILE A 115 5.11 -7.02 24.30
N TYR A 116 4.04 -7.50 23.65
CA TYR A 116 4.05 -7.75 22.19
C TYR A 116 4.06 -6.46 21.40
N ILE A 117 3.31 -5.44 21.82
CA ILE A 117 3.31 -4.12 21.18
C ILE A 117 4.73 -3.54 21.18
N LYS A 118 5.41 -3.58 22.33
CA LYS A 118 6.79 -3.09 22.46
C LYS A 118 7.75 -3.84 21.52
N LYS A 119 7.64 -5.17 21.41
CA LYS A 119 8.45 -5.97 20.49
C LYS A 119 8.24 -5.57 19.03
N ILE A 120 6.99 -5.39 18.61
CA ILE A 120 6.63 -4.97 17.26
C ILE A 120 7.17 -3.56 16.99
N LEU A 121 6.98 -2.61 17.90
CA LEU A 121 7.45 -1.24 17.76
C LEU A 121 8.98 -1.14 17.74
N THR A 122 9.67 -1.96 18.51
CA THR A 122 11.15 -1.97 18.54
C THR A 122 11.75 -2.31 17.17
N ILE A 123 11.06 -3.13 16.37
CA ILE A 123 11.48 -3.48 15.02
C ILE A 123 10.86 -2.50 14.00
N GLY A 124 9.59 -2.16 14.19
CA GLY A 124 8.82 -1.35 13.24
C GLY A 124 9.26 0.11 13.18
N ILE A 125 9.64 0.72 14.31
CA ILE A 125 10.07 2.13 14.35
C ILE A 125 11.38 2.34 13.57
N PRO A 126 12.47 1.59 13.83
CA PRO A 126 13.70 1.75 13.05
C PRO A 126 13.50 1.49 11.56
N SER A 127 12.75 0.45 11.20
CA SER A 127 12.44 0.15 9.80
C SER A 127 11.58 1.24 9.15
N GLY A 128 10.63 1.82 9.90
CA GLY A 128 9.84 2.95 9.44
C GLY A 128 10.68 4.21 9.21
N ILE A 129 11.63 4.50 10.10
CA ILE A 129 12.55 5.64 9.95
C ILE A 129 13.46 5.42 8.73
N GLU A 130 14.03 4.23 8.56
CA GLU A 130 14.87 3.87 7.41
C GLU A 130 14.13 4.09 6.09
N ASN A 131 12.92 3.53 5.96
CA ASN A 131 12.08 3.73 4.78
C ASN A 131 11.70 5.20 4.58
N GLY A 132 11.41 5.92 5.66
CA GLY A 132 11.10 7.35 5.62
C GLY A 132 12.27 8.18 5.10
N MET A 133 13.48 7.93 5.59
CA MET A 133 14.69 8.60 5.11
C MET A 133 14.96 8.32 3.64
N PHE A 134 14.78 7.07 3.21
CA PHE A 134 14.90 6.70 1.79
C PHE A 134 13.90 7.46 0.91
N GLN A 135 12.64 7.58 1.34
CA GLN A 135 11.63 8.32 0.60
C GLN A 135 11.92 9.83 0.56
N ILE A 136 12.42 10.40 1.63
CA ILE A 136 12.85 11.82 1.66
C ILE A 136 13.99 12.03 0.65
N GLY A 137 15.00 11.15 0.63
CA GLY A 137 16.06 11.19 -0.36
C GLY A 137 15.55 11.12 -1.80
N LYS A 138 14.60 10.20 -2.07
CA LYS A 138 13.94 10.07 -3.37
C LYS A 138 13.20 11.35 -3.77
N LEU A 139 12.47 11.98 -2.84
CA LEU A 139 11.78 13.24 -3.08
C LEU A 139 12.75 14.38 -3.40
N MET A 140 13.89 14.47 -2.71
CA MET A 140 14.92 15.47 -3.00
C MET A 140 15.47 15.31 -4.41
N VAL A 141 15.77 14.08 -4.83
CA VAL A 141 16.24 13.79 -6.19
C VAL A 141 15.19 14.18 -7.24
N VAL A 142 13.93 13.79 -7.02
CA VAL A 142 12.83 14.15 -7.95
C VAL A 142 12.65 15.67 -8.04
N SER A 143 12.72 16.38 -6.91
CA SER A 143 12.66 17.85 -6.87
C SER A 143 13.80 18.48 -7.65
N MET A 144 15.01 17.94 -7.52
CA MET A 144 16.20 18.41 -8.23
C MET A 144 16.07 18.15 -9.74
N VAL A 145 15.59 16.98 -10.15
CA VAL A 145 15.35 16.65 -11.56
C VAL A 145 14.26 17.53 -12.17
N ALA A 146 13.25 17.92 -11.39
CA ALA A 146 12.17 18.79 -11.84
C ALA A 146 12.69 20.19 -12.27
N THR A 147 13.81 20.66 -11.71
CA THR A 147 14.43 21.93 -12.12
C THR A 147 15.02 21.91 -13.53
N PHE A 148 15.31 20.71 -14.07
CA PHE A 148 15.83 20.55 -15.45
C PHE A 148 14.72 20.49 -16.51
N GLY A 149 13.46 20.63 -16.10
CA GLY A 149 12.31 20.70 -16.99
C GLY A 149 11.52 19.40 -17.14
N THR A 150 10.41 19.51 -17.87
CA THR A 150 9.41 18.43 -18.02
C THR A 150 9.95 17.19 -18.72
N ALA A 151 10.82 17.34 -19.70
CA ALA A 151 11.44 16.23 -20.42
C ALA A 151 12.32 15.36 -19.49
N SER A 152 13.12 16.02 -18.63
CA SER A 152 13.98 15.33 -17.65
C SER A 152 13.13 14.60 -16.60
N THR A 153 12.04 15.22 -16.15
CA THR A 153 11.11 14.60 -15.19
C THR A 153 10.43 13.37 -15.79
N ALA A 154 10.00 13.45 -17.05
CA ALA A 154 9.42 12.32 -17.76
C ALA A 154 10.43 11.16 -17.93
N ALA A 155 11.66 11.47 -18.35
CA ALA A 155 12.73 10.47 -18.48
C ALA A 155 13.05 9.79 -17.14
N ASN A 156 13.11 10.57 -16.06
CA ASN A 156 13.31 10.03 -14.70
C ASN A 156 12.17 9.10 -14.26
N SER A 157 10.92 9.44 -14.57
CA SER A 157 9.76 8.61 -14.26
C SER A 157 9.80 7.27 -15.00
N VAL A 158 10.21 7.26 -16.26
CA VAL A 158 10.43 6.03 -17.04
C VAL A 158 11.56 5.21 -16.41
N GLY A 159 12.66 5.86 -16.02
CA GLY A 159 13.77 5.19 -15.33
C GLY A 159 13.32 4.50 -14.03
N TYR A 160 12.53 5.17 -13.20
CA TYR A 160 11.96 4.56 -11.99
C TYR A 160 11.07 3.36 -12.30
N THR A 161 10.26 3.43 -13.36
CA THR A 161 9.42 2.30 -13.77
C THR A 161 10.27 1.06 -14.12
N VAL A 162 11.38 1.24 -14.83
CA VAL A 162 12.30 0.15 -15.17
C VAL A 162 12.96 -0.43 -13.90
N ILE A 163 13.38 0.43 -12.98
CA ILE A 163 13.97 0.01 -11.69
C ILE A 163 12.95 -0.77 -10.86
N ASP A 164 11.70 -0.31 -10.81
CA ASP A 164 10.63 -0.99 -10.08
C ASP A 164 10.36 -2.40 -10.66
N PHE A 165 10.37 -2.55 -11.99
CA PHE A 165 10.31 -3.86 -12.64
C PHE A 165 11.48 -4.76 -12.25
N ALA A 166 12.69 -4.23 -12.23
CA ALA A 166 13.89 -4.99 -11.82
C ALA A 166 13.84 -5.40 -10.34
N ASN A 167 13.16 -4.64 -9.49
CA ASN A 167 13.01 -4.93 -8.06
C ASN A 167 11.92 -5.98 -7.74
N ILE A 168 11.02 -6.31 -8.68
CA ILE A 168 9.95 -7.30 -8.44
C ILE A 168 10.49 -8.66 -8.00
N PRO A 169 11.51 -9.28 -8.67
CA PRO A 169 12.06 -10.56 -8.23
C PRO A 169 12.68 -10.48 -6.82
N ALA A 170 13.43 -9.42 -6.53
CA ALA A 170 14.06 -9.22 -5.23
C ALA A 170 13.03 -9.10 -4.09
N SER A 171 11.98 -8.33 -4.31
CA SER A 171 10.88 -8.17 -3.36
C SER A 171 10.11 -9.48 -3.14
N SER A 172 9.92 -10.25 -4.20
CA SER A 172 9.27 -11.57 -4.14
C SER A 172 10.09 -12.57 -3.32
N MET A 173 11.41 -12.59 -3.49
CA MET A 173 12.32 -13.40 -2.69
C MET A 173 12.31 -12.98 -1.21
N GLY A 174 12.30 -11.68 -0.93
CA GLY A 174 12.17 -11.15 0.44
C GLY A 174 10.89 -11.64 1.14
N LEU A 175 9.75 -11.59 0.43
CA LEU A 175 8.48 -12.09 0.96
C LEU A 175 8.48 -13.62 1.18
N ALA A 176 9.13 -14.38 0.31
CA ALA A 176 9.28 -15.82 0.47
C ALA A 176 10.16 -16.17 1.68
N LEU A 177 11.26 -15.43 1.89
CA LEU A 177 12.13 -15.60 3.05
C LEU A 177 11.40 -15.38 4.37
N ILE A 178 10.54 -14.37 4.47
CA ILE A 178 9.72 -14.13 5.66
C ILE A 178 8.87 -15.36 6.00
N THR A 179 8.33 -16.02 4.98
CA THR A 179 7.50 -17.22 5.17
C THR A 179 8.33 -18.43 5.63
N VAL A 180 9.54 -18.58 5.12
CA VAL A 180 10.42 -19.73 5.44
C VAL A 180 11.10 -19.54 6.81
N VAL A 181 11.57 -18.34 7.13
CA VAL A 181 12.25 -18.06 8.40
C VAL A 181 11.27 -17.98 9.57
N GLY A 182 9.99 -17.67 9.31
CA GLY A 182 8.93 -17.64 10.32
C GLY A 182 8.47 -19.02 10.80
N GLN A 183 9.01 -20.10 10.25
CA GLN A 183 8.83 -21.50 10.69
C GLN A 183 9.89 -21.89 11.72
#